data_73b52d733d9b3fe992246a6facdc09f2
#
_entry.id   73b52d733d9b3fe992246a6facdc09f2
#
_cell.length_a   1.000
_cell.length_b   1.000
_cell.length_c   1.000
_cell.angle_alpha   90.00
_cell.angle_beta   90.00
_cell.angle_gamma   90.00
#
_symmetry.space_group_name_H-M   'P 1'
#
loop_
_entity.id
_entity.type
_entity.pdbx_description
1 polymer ?
#
loop_
_entity_poly.entity_id
_entity_poly.type
_entity_poly.pdbx_seq_one_letter_code
_entity_poly.pdbx_strand_id
1 'polypeptide(L)'
;MKHLSKAAQYTLQFINQTNKSVFLTGKAGTGKTTLLKEIIATSHKNTVVVAPTGIAALNAGGVTIHSMFQLPFAAFIPDYKVVNSNSYQYKFETKSTISKHFRMNGTKKQVLVNLELLIIDE
;
A
#
# COMPACT_ATOMS: atom_id res chain seq x y z
N MET A 1 -10.57 26.83 7.59
CA MET A 1 -10.93 25.95 6.47
C MET A 1 -9.82 26.00 5.43
N LYS A 2 -9.16 24.89 5.18
CA LYS A 2 -8.19 24.81 4.09
C LYS A 2 -8.95 24.77 2.77
N HIS A 3 -8.65 25.69 1.89
CA HIS A 3 -9.21 25.70 0.54
C HIS A 3 -8.61 24.53 -0.26
N LEU A 4 -9.40 23.50 -0.46
CA LEU A 4 -9.02 22.39 -1.33
C LEU A 4 -9.19 22.80 -2.79
N SER A 5 -8.24 22.42 -3.63
CA SER A 5 -8.37 22.58 -5.07
C SER A 5 -9.56 21.76 -5.60
N LYS A 6 -10.05 22.11 -6.79
CA LYS A 6 -11.13 21.33 -7.44
C LYS A 6 -10.73 19.87 -7.63
N ALA A 7 -9.48 19.62 -8.02
CA ALA A 7 -8.97 18.26 -8.17
C ALA A 7 -9.01 17.48 -6.85
N ALA A 8 -8.63 18.12 -5.74
CA ALA A 8 -8.70 17.52 -4.41
C ALA A 8 -10.14 17.22 -3.99
N GLN A 9 -11.07 18.13 -4.26
CA GLN A 9 -12.50 17.93 -3.98
C GLN A 9 -13.06 16.73 -4.78
N TYR A 10 -12.74 16.63 -6.07
CA TYR A 10 -13.15 15.49 -6.89
C TYR A 10 -12.55 14.18 -6.39
N THR A 11 -11.28 14.19 -5.97
CA THR A 11 -10.64 13.01 -5.41
C THR A 11 -11.38 12.52 -4.17
N LEU A 12 -11.73 13.41 -3.25
CA LEU A 12 -12.50 13.08 -2.06
C LEU A 12 -13.88 12.50 -2.42
N GLN A 13 -14.55 13.08 -3.39
CA GLN A 13 -15.86 12.58 -3.86
C GLN A 13 -15.73 11.16 -4.44
N PHE A 14 -14.77 10.92 -5.32
CA PHE A 14 -14.54 9.59 -5.89
C PHE A 14 -14.26 8.54 -4.81
N ILE A 15 -13.42 8.89 -3.85
CA ILE A 15 -13.05 7.97 -2.77
C ILE A 15 -14.24 7.67 -1.87
N ASN A 16 -15.01 8.67 -1.48
CA ASN A 16 -16.08 8.52 -0.50
C ASN A 16 -17.38 8.00 -1.11
N GLN A 17 -17.64 8.27 -2.38
CA GLN A 17 -18.92 7.96 -3.03
C GLN A 17 -18.86 6.82 -4.03
N THR A 18 -17.67 6.34 -4.37
CA THR A 18 -17.52 5.27 -5.37
C THR A 18 -16.50 4.24 -4.91
N ASN A 19 -16.46 3.10 -5.59
CA ASN A 19 -15.44 2.06 -5.45
C ASN A 19 -14.38 2.13 -6.56
N LYS A 20 -14.23 3.29 -7.20
CA LYS A 20 -13.25 3.49 -8.25
C LYS A 20 -11.86 3.72 -7.68
N SER A 21 -10.86 3.13 -8.32
CA SER A 21 -9.47 3.42 -8.01
C SER A 21 -9.08 4.80 -8.54
N VAL A 22 -8.29 5.53 -7.77
CA VAL A 22 -7.84 6.88 -8.10
C VAL A 22 -6.32 6.91 -8.08
N PHE A 23 -5.72 7.44 -9.14
CA PHE A 23 -4.29 7.71 -9.20
C PHE A 23 -4.06 9.22 -9.13
N LEU A 24 -3.52 9.67 -8.00
CA LEU A 24 -3.26 11.09 -7.74
C LEU A 24 -1.80 11.41 -8.04
N THR A 25 -1.58 12.32 -8.98
CA THR A 25 -0.23 12.78 -9.33
C THR A 25 -0.08 14.27 -9.07
N GLY A 26 1.16 14.70 -8.90
CA GLY A 26 1.48 16.12 -8.73
C GLY A 26 2.95 16.31 -8.37
N LYS A 27 3.45 17.50 -8.61
CA LYS A 27 4.81 17.87 -8.20
C LYS A 27 4.93 17.93 -6.68
N ALA A 28 6.17 17.79 -6.18
CA ALA A 28 6.44 17.99 -4.76
C ALA A 28 5.92 19.37 -4.30
N GLY A 29 5.35 19.44 -3.11
CA GLY A 29 4.80 20.68 -2.56
C GLY A 29 3.44 21.09 -3.07
N THR A 30 2.73 20.25 -3.83
CA THR A 30 1.39 20.57 -4.37
C THR A 30 0.23 20.21 -3.42
N GLY A 31 0.54 19.77 -2.20
CA GLY A 31 -0.49 19.44 -1.21
C GLY A 31 -0.96 18.00 -1.20
N LYS A 32 -0.26 17.07 -1.85
CA LYS A 32 -0.63 15.65 -1.86
C LYS A 32 -0.70 15.05 -0.45
N THR A 33 0.29 15.33 0.39
CA THR A 33 0.30 14.85 1.79
C THR A 33 -0.84 15.44 2.61
N THR A 34 -1.15 16.71 2.40
CA THR A 34 -2.29 17.36 3.06
C THR A 34 -3.61 16.71 2.63
N LEU A 35 -3.77 16.43 1.34
CA LEU A 35 -4.95 15.74 0.83
C LEU A 35 -5.06 14.33 1.39
N LEU A 36 -3.95 13.61 1.50
CA LEU A 36 -3.91 12.28 2.11
C LEU A 36 -4.46 12.30 3.53
N LYS A 37 -4.01 13.25 4.35
CA LYS A 37 -4.50 13.42 5.72
C LYS A 37 -5.98 13.76 5.77
N GLU A 38 -6.46 14.58 4.84
CA GLU A 38 -7.87 14.92 4.74
C GLU A 38 -8.73 13.71 4.35
N ILE A 39 -8.27 12.88 3.43
CA ILE A 39 -8.94 11.63 3.05
C ILE A 39 -9.08 10.72 4.27
N ILE A 40 -8.01 10.52 5.03
CA ILE A 40 -8.02 9.68 6.22
C ILE A 40 -8.99 10.22 7.27
N ALA A 41 -9.00 11.53 7.46
CA ALA A 41 -9.85 12.19 8.47
C ALA A 41 -11.35 12.15 8.13
N THR A 42 -11.69 12.21 6.84
CA THR A 42 -13.07 12.36 6.39
C THR A 42 -13.71 11.08 5.86
N SER A 43 -12.92 10.06 5.54
CA SER A 43 -13.46 8.82 4.99
C SER A 43 -14.16 7.98 6.05
N HIS A 44 -15.32 7.45 5.71
CA HIS A 44 -16.05 6.47 6.51
C HIS A 44 -15.61 5.04 6.22
N LYS A 45 -14.73 4.85 5.26
CA LYS A 45 -14.25 3.52 4.85
C LYS A 45 -13.17 3.02 5.80
N ASN A 46 -13.10 1.71 5.98
CA ASN A 46 -11.99 1.07 6.67
C ASN A 46 -10.72 1.24 5.82
N THR A 47 -9.81 2.07 6.28
CA THR A 47 -8.68 2.55 5.51
C THR A 47 -7.38 2.01 6.06
N VAL A 48 -6.49 1.57 5.18
CA VAL A 48 -5.10 1.26 5.49
C VAL A 48 -4.20 2.10 4.60
N VAL A 49 -3.18 2.69 5.19
CA VAL A 49 -2.16 3.48 4.49
C VAL A 49 -0.87 2.67 4.45
N VAL A 50 -0.32 2.50 3.27
CA VAL A 50 0.96 1.81 3.07
C VAL A 50 1.91 2.68 2.26
N ALA A 51 3.20 2.42 2.42
CA ALA A 51 4.25 3.09 1.65
C ALA A 51 5.39 2.12 1.37
N PRO A 52 6.20 2.38 0.32
CA PRO A 52 7.27 1.46 -0.05
C PRO A 52 8.45 1.42 0.91
N THR A 53 8.68 2.47 1.69
CA THR A 53 9.80 2.55 2.65
C THR A 53 9.32 2.85 4.05
N GLY A 54 10.16 2.54 5.05
CA GLY A 54 9.84 2.83 6.45
C GLY A 54 9.67 4.32 6.73
N ILE A 55 10.52 5.17 6.14
CA ILE A 55 10.44 6.62 6.32
C ILE A 55 9.15 7.16 5.70
N ALA A 56 8.82 6.76 4.47
CA ALA A 56 7.59 7.17 3.81
C ALA A 56 6.35 6.70 4.59
N ALA A 57 6.37 5.48 5.10
CA ALA A 57 5.29 4.95 5.93
C ALA A 57 5.10 5.77 7.22
N LEU A 58 6.18 6.13 7.88
CA LEU A 58 6.14 6.96 9.08
C LEU A 58 5.54 8.34 8.79
N ASN A 59 5.97 8.98 7.70
CA ASN A 59 5.46 10.29 7.29
C ASN A 59 3.98 10.25 6.91
N ALA A 60 3.54 9.17 6.28
CA ALA A 60 2.14 8.97 5.88
C ALA A 60 1.23 8.54 7.04
N GLY A 61 1.80 8.16 8.17
CA GLY A 61 1.04 7.62 9.30
C GLY A 61 0.54 6.19 9.06
N GLY A 62 1.26 5.42 8.25
CA GLY A 62 0.91 4.06 7.88
C GLY A 62 2.02 3.05 8.15
N VAL A 63 1.98 1.95 7.45
CA VAL A 63 2.97 0.87 7.52
C VAL A 63 3.58 0.61 6.15
N THR A 64 4.67 -0.15 6.10
CA THR A 64 5.26 -0.50 4.81
C THR A 64 4.40 -1.53 4.07
N ILE A 65 4.48 -1.52 2.74
CA ILE A 65 3.82 -2.52 1.88
C ILE A 65 4.28 -3.93 2.28
N HIS A 66 5.56 -4.13 2.49
CA HIS A 66 6.12 -5.42 2.89
C HIS A 66 5.54 -5.92 4.22
N SER A 67 5.41 -5.04 5.20
CA SER A 67 4.83 -5.39 6.50
C SER A 67 3.35 -5.74 6.40
N MET A 68 2.58 -4.92 5.68
CA MET A 68 1.14 -5.11 5.57
C MET A 68 0.78 -6.41 4.85
N PHE A 69 1.44 -6.70 3.74
CA PHE A 69 1.14 -7.86 2.91
C PHE A 69 2.09 -9.04 3.13
N GLN A 70 2.99 -8.93 4.10
CA GLN A 70 3.98 -9.96 4.43
C GLN A 70 4.83 -10.38 3.22
N LEU A 71 5.26 -9.40 2.44
CA LEU A 71 6.12 -9.65 1.30
C LEU A 71 7.55 -9.94 1.76
N PRO A 72 8.22 -10.91 1.14
CA PRO A 72 9.62 -11.18 1.47
C PRO A 72 10.54 -10.07 0.97
N PHE A 73 11.64 -9.83 1.68
CA PHE A 73 12.69 -8.89 1.24
C PHE A 73 13.66 -9.59 0.27
N ALA A 74 13.12 -10.04 -0.86
CA ALA A 74 13.89 -10.77 -1.88
C ALA A 74 13.40 -10.41 -3.27
N ALA A 75 14.26 -10.55 -4.26
CA ALA A 75 13.88 -10.34 -5.66
C ALA A 75 12.87 -11.42 -6.09
N PHE A 76 11.86 -11.01 -6.85
CA PHE A 76 10.86 -11.91 -7.41
C PHE A 76 11.18 -12.20 -8.87
N ILE A 77 11.26 -13.48 -9.22
CA ILE A 77 11.49 -13.93 -10.59
C ILE A 77 10.30 -14.84 -11.00
N PRO A 78 9.41 -14.37 -11.89
CA PRO A 78 8.16 -15.06 -12.20
C PRO A 78 8.35 -16.43 -12.84
N ASP A 79 9.36 -16.57 -13.69
CA ASP A 79 9.56 -17.75 -14.56
C ASP A 79 10.73 -18.63 -14.14
N TYR A 80 11.28 -18.39 -12.97
CA TYR A 80 12.42 -19.15 -12.48
C TYR A 80 11.97 -20.51 -11.94
N LYS A 81 12.46 -21.58 -12.56
CA LYS A 81 12.34 -22.92 -11.98
C LYS A 81 13.45 -23.07 -10.94
N VAL A 82 13.08 -23.31 -9.69
CA VAL A 82 14.03 -23.59 -8.62
C VAL A 82 14.72 -24.91 -8.92
N VAL A 83 15.86 -24.86 -9.58
CA VAL A 83 16.80 -25.96 -9.62
C VAL A 83 17.66 -25.81 -8.37
N ASN A 84 17.75 -26.86 -7.53
CA ASN A 84 18.55 -26.92 -6.31
C ASN A 84 19.73 -25.94 -6.30
N SER A 85 19.52 -24.78 -5.77
CA SER A 85 20.59 -23.79 -5.70
C SER A 85 21.29 -23.90 -4.38
N ASN A 86 22.48 -24.50 -4.42
CA ASN A 86 23.48 -24.32 -3.37
C ASN A 86 24.06 -22.90 -3.36
N SER A 87 23.47 -21.96 -4.06
CA SER A 87 23.92 -20.58 -4.07
C SER A 87 23.33 -19.82 -2.90
N TYR A 88 24.06 -19.78 -1.83
CA TYR A 88 23.73 -19.06 -0.59
C TYR A 88 23.74 -17.53 -0.72
N GLN A 89 24.04 -16.96 -1.87
CA GLN A 89 24.30 -15.52 -2.02
C GLN A 89 23.12 -14.68 -2.43
N TYR A 90 22.07 -15.26 -3.05
CA TYR A 90 20.89 -14.51 -3.50
C TYR A 90 19.63 -15.31 -3.20
N LYS A 91 18.78 -14.76 -2.33
CA LYS A 91 17.44 -15.31 -2.14
C LYS A 91 16.52 -14.70 -3.20
N PHE A 92 15.99 -15.56 -4.07
CA PHE A 92 14.97 -15.20 -5.04
C PHE A 92 13.64 -15.80 -4.62
N GLU A 93 12.57 -15.06 -4.85
CA GLU A 93 11.21 -15.56 -4.70
C GLU A 93 10.60 -15.83 -6.07
N THR A 94 9.86 -16.92 -6.18
CA THR A 94 9.14 -17.32 -7.39
C THR A 94 7.66 -17.49 -7.09
N LYS A 95 6.83 -17.73 -8.11
CA LYS A 95 5.39 -17.99 -7.92
C LYS A 95 5.14 -19.15 -6.95
N SER A 96 6.01 -20.16 -6.95
CA SER A 96 5.86 -21.32 -6.07
C SER A 96 6.31 -21.07 -4.63
N THR A 97 7.29 -20.21 -4.42
CA THR A 97 7.83 -19.94 -3.09
C THR A 97 7.16 -18.77 -2.37
N ILE A 98 6.69 -17.77 -3.11
CA ILE A 98 6.11 -16.57 -2.51
C ILE A 98 4.85 -16.86 -1.70
N SER A 99 4.06 -17.86 -2.09
CA SER A 99 2.84 -18.24 -1.38
C SER A 99 3.10 -18.67 0.07
N LYS A 100 4.29 -19.15 0.38
CA LYS A 100 4.68 -19.56 1.74
C LYS A 100 4.78 -18.38 2.71
N HIS A 101 4.97 -17.17 2.20
CA HIS A 101 5.06 -15.95 2.99
C HIS A 101 3.70 -15.33 3.30
N PHE A 102 2.62 -15.78 2.66
CA PHE A 102 1.27 -15.23 2.82
C PHE A 102 0.50 -15.81 4.01
N ARG A 103 1.16 -16.49 4.92
CA ARG A 103 0.54 -16.95 6.16
C ARG A 103 0.41 -15.79 7.13
N MET A 104 -0.78 -15.21 7.16
CA MET A 104 -1.08 -14.09 8.04
C MET A 104 -1.72 -14.58 9.33
N ASN A 105 -1.43 -13.88 10.46
CA ASN A 105 -2.18 -14.11 11.69
C ASN A 105 -3.65 -13.67 11.51
N GLY A 106 -4.54 -14.12 12.43
CA GLY A 106 -5.96 -13.85 12.32
C GLY A 106 -6.31 -12.36 12.33
N THR A 107 -5.60 -11.54 13.12
CA THR A 107 -5.85 -10.11 13.21
C THR A 107 -5.52 -9.40 11.89
N LYS A 108 -4.36 -9.66 11.31
CA LYS A 108 -3.96 -9.06 10.03
C LYS A 108 -4.89 -9.51 8.90
N LYS A 109 -5.28 -10.76 8.87
CA LYS A 109 -6.23 -11.29 7.90
C LYS A 109 -7.58 -10.57 8.00
N GLN A 110 -8.09 -10.32 9.20
CA GLN A 110 -9.34 -9.59 9.40
C GLN A 110 -9.24 -8.14 8.91
N VAL A 111 -8.14 -7.46 9.17
CA VAL A 111 -7.90 -6.10 8.65
C VAL A 111 -8.00 -6.09 7.13
N LEU A 112 -7.37 -7.04 6.44
CA LEU A 112 -7.39 -7.10 4.99
C LEU A 112 -8.75 -7.49 4.42
N VAL A 113 -9.47 -8.40 5.07
CA VAL A 113 -10.82 -8.82 4.64
C VAL A 113 -11.82 -7.66 4.75
N ASN A 114 -11.69 -6.83 5.78
CA ASN A 114 -12.59 -5.69 6.02
C ASN A 114 -12.12 -4.39 5.37
N LEU A 115 -11.01 -4.43 4.65
CA LEU A 115 -10.42 -3.26 4.00
C LEU A 115 -11.33 -2.74 2.89
N GLU A 116 -11.65 -1.46 2.95
CA GLU A 116 -12.46 -0.78 1.95
C GLU A 116 -11.68 0.25 1.14
N LEU A 117 -10.63 0.81 1.72
CA LEU A 117 -9.77 1.80 1.07
C LEU A 117 -8.31 1.52 1.37
N LEU A 118 -7.55 1.20 0.35
CA LEU A 118 -6.10 1.09 0.42
C LEU A 118 -5.47 2.35 -0.17
N ILE A 119 -4.67 3.03 0.61
CA ILE A 119 -3.89 4.19 0.17
C ILE A 119 -2.43 3.78 0.08
N ILE A 120 -1.85 3.98 -1.10
CA ILE A 120 -0.43 3.74 -1.35
C ILE A 120 0.22 5.10 -1.56
N ASP A 121 1.06 5.53 -0.62
CA ASP A 121 1.78 6.80 -0.68
C ASP A 121 3.15 6.59 -1.35
N GLU A 122 3.46 7.47 -2.26
CA GLU A 122 4.56 7.38 -3.23
C GLU A 122 4.28 6.37 -4.37
#